data_31a53a2e29867a34f52d173e39199e84
#
_entry.id   31a53a2e29867a34f52d173e39199e84
#
_cell.length_a   1.000
_cell.length_b   1.000
_cell.length_c   1.000
_cell.angle_alpha   90.00
_cell.angle_beta   90.00
_cell.angle_gamma   90.00
#
_symmetry.space_group_name_H-M   'P 1'
#
loop_
_entity.id
_entity.type
_entity.pdbx_description
1 polymer ?
#
loop_
_entity_poly.entity_id
_entity_poly.type
_entity_poly.pdbx_seq_one_letter_code
_entity_poly.pdbx_strand_id
1 'polypeptide(L)'
;MISTAEQRFEALGLILPPAPKPMGVYKPILIVGDFIYVSGHGPVQEDGSLSVGKVGTDLNADEAKAVARQVGLTILSTLRSHLGSLDKVEKVIKVLGMVNATPDFGQHPFVINGCSELFARVWGDDLGVGVRSAVGMGSLPGNIPVEIEAMFQLKNNA
;
A
#
# COMPACT_ATOMS: atom_id res chain seq x y z
N MET A 1 24.77 5.98 11.99
CA MET A 1 24.44 4.93 11.03
C MET A 1 23.07 5.23 10.40
N ILE A 2 22.96 5.08 9.10
CA ILE A 2 21.67 5.23 8.39
C ILE A 2 20.85 3.97 8.69
N SER A 3 19.63 4.13 9.22
CA SER A 3 18.74 3.00 9.49
C SER A 3 18.23 2.37 8.19
N THR A 4 18.12 1.05 8.15
CA THR A 4 17.56 0.31 7.02
C THR A 4 16.04 0.44 6.99
N ALA A 5 15.41 0.04 5.89
CA ALA A 5 13.96 0.02 5.77
C ALA A 5 13.31 -0.90 6.83
N GLU A 6 13.89 -2.06 7.09
CA GLU A 6 13.43 -2.97 8.15
C GLU A 6 13.51 -2.31 9.53
N GLN A 7 14.64 -1.70 9.85
CA GLN A 7 14.83 -1.01 11.14
C GLN A 7 13.85 0.16 11.32
N ARG A 8 13.60 0.92 10.25
CA ARG A 8 12.61 2.00 10.27
C ARG A 8 11.20 1.46 10.47
N PHE A 9 10.85 0.37 9.78
CA PHE A 9 9.55 -0.26 9.96
C PHE A 9 9.37 -0.78 11.40
N GLU A 10 10.37 -1.49 11.95
CA GLU A 10 10.32 -1.97 13.34
C GLU A 10 10.13 -0.83 14.34
N ALA A 11 10.79 0.30 14.12
CA ALA A 11 10.67 1.49 14.99
C ALA A 11 9.26 2.09 14.99
N LEU A 12 8.43 1.82 13.97
CA LEU A 12 7.03 2.29 13.93
C LEU A 12 6.12 1.50 14.87
N GLY A 13 6.53 0.31 15.32
CA GLY A 13 5.73 -0.54 16.19
C GLY A 13 4.45 -1.07 15.54
N LEU A 14 4.40 -1.08 14.21
CA LEU A 14 3.26 -1.57 13.45
C LEU A 14 3.38 -3.07 13.18
N ILE A 15 2.24 -3.75 13.07
CA ILE A 15 2.16 -5.17 12.80
C ILE A 15 1.75 -5.38 11.35
N LEU A 16 2.50 -6.21 10.61
CA LEU A 16 2.12 -6.59 9.26
C LEU A 16 0.97 -7.62 9.31
N PRO A 17 -0.08 -7.42 8.49
CA PRO A 17 -1.10 -8.44 8.33
C PRO A 17 -0.52 -9.66 7.57
N PRO A 18 -1.23 -10.79 7.55
CA PRO A 18 -0.83 -11.90 6.69
C PRO A 18 -0.83 -11.46 5.21
N ALA A 19 0.20 -11.87 4.46
CA ALA A 19 0.28 -11.57 3.04
C ALA A 19 -0.89 -12.27 2.31
N PRO A 20 -1.72 -11.53 1.54
CA PRO A 20 -2.87 -12.11 0.88
C PRO A 20 -2.46 -13.07 -0.23
N LYS A 21 -3.25 -14.13 -0.40
CA LYS A 21 -3.14 -15.02 -1.56
C LYS A 21 -3.96 -14.45 -2.72
N PRO A 22 -3.52 -14.64 -3.98
CA PRO A 22 -4.31 -14.23 -5.13
C PRO A 22 -5.71 -14.85 -5.11
N MET A 23 -6.72 -14.04 -5.35
CA MET A 23 -8.12 -14.48 -5.44
C MET A 23 -8.59 -14.68 -6.88
N GLY A 24 -7.67 -14.81 -7.82
CA GLY A 24 -7.95 -14.98 -9.24
C GLY A 24 -6.70 -15.32 -10.04
N VAL A 25 -6.78 -15.13 -11.34
CA VAL A 25 -5.69 -15.46 -12.28
C VAL A 25 -4.74 -14.27 -12.38
N TYR A 26 -3.92 -14.06 -11.35
CA TYR A 26 -2.88 -13.03 -11.31
C TYR A 26 -1.82 -13.37 -10.27
N LYS A 27 -0.69 -12.68 -10.36
CA LYS A 27 0.38 -12.73 -9.34
C LYS A 27 0.30 -11.50 -8.45
N PRO A 28 0.52 -11.61 -7.14
CA PRO A 28 0.53 -10.44 -6.26
C PRO A 28 1.73 -9.53 -6.51
N ILE A 29 2.82 -10.09 -7.01
CA ILE A 29 4.07 -9.37 -7.31
C ILE A 29 4.72 -9.98 -8.54
N LEU A 30 5.34 -9.14 -9.35
CA LEU A 30 6.11 -9.55 -10.53
C LEU A 30 7.37 -8.69 -10.61
N ILE A 31 8.53 -9.32 -10.79
CA ILE A 31 9.81 -8.64 -10.98
C ILE A 31 10.17 -8.73 -12.46
N VAL A 32 10.42 -7.57 -13.09
CA VAL A 32 10.89 -7.47 -14.47
C VAL A 32 12.10 -6.55 -14.49
N GLY A 33 13.28 -7.11 -14.74
CA GLY A 33 14.53 -6.36 -14.58
C GLY A 33 14.69 -5.84 -13.15
N ASP A 34 14.88 -4.54 -13.02
CA ASP A 34 15.02 -3.87 -11.72
C ASP A 34 13.67 -3.36 -11.14
N PHE A 35 12.55 -3.68 -11.80
CA PHE A 35 11.24 -3.17 -11.41
C PHE A 35 10.40 -4.24 -10.73
N ILE A 36 9.75 -3.84 -9.65
CA ILE A 36 8.82 -4.66 -8.89
C ILE A 36 7.42 -4.10 -9.15
N TYR A 37 6.56 -4.91 -9.74
CA TYR A 37 5.16 -4.58 -9.96
C TYR A 37 4.31 -5.28 -8.91
N VAL A 38 3.51 -4.51 -8.20
CA VAL A 38 2.63 -5.03 -7.15
C VAL A 38 1.19 -4.83 -7.58
N SER A 39 0.43 -5.93 -7.63
CA SER A 39 -0.99 -5.92 -7.95
C SER A 39 -1.81 -5.11 -6.94
N GLY A 40 -3.06 -4.81 -7.28
CA GLY A 40 -3.99 -4.18 -6.36
C GLY A 40 -4.11 -4.94 -5.04
N HIS A 41 -3.96 -4.22 -3.93
CA HIS A 41 -4.06 -4.75 -2.57
C HIS A 41 -5.17 -4.04 -1.82
N GLY A 42 -5.88 -4.80 -0.99
CA GLY A 42 -6.89 -4.30 -0.07
C GLY A 42 -6.37 -4.18 1.36
N PRO A 43 -7.24 -3.67 2.27
CA PRO A 43 -6.88 -3.46 3.67
C PRO A 43 -7.05 -4.75 4.49
N VAL A 44 -6.10 -5.66 4.40
CA VAL A 44 -6.08 -6.89 5.20
C VAL A 44 -5.77 -6.55 6.65
N GLN A 45 -6.58 -7.05 7.57
CA GLN A 45 -6.40 -6.89 9.00
C GLN A 45 -5.48 -8.00 9.56
N GLU A 46 -5.09 -7.86 10.83
CA GLU A 46 -4.23 -8.85 11.51
C GLU A 46 -4.85 -10.25 11.54
N ASP A 47 -6.16 -10.36 11.61
CA ASP A 47 -6.91 -11.62 11.59
C ASP A 47 -7.17 -12.17 10.17
N GLY A 48 -6.69 -11.47 9.13
CA GLY A 48 -6.88 -11.83 7.73
C GLY A 48 -8.18 -11.34 7.11
N SER A 49 -9.07 -10.71 7.87
CA SER A 49 -10.29 -10.10 7.33
C SER A 49 -9.99 -8.82 6.54
N LEU A 50 -10.95 -8.36 5.76
CA LEU A 50 -10.86 -7.09 5.02
C LEU A 50 -11.77 -6.04 5.66
N SER A 51 -11.28 -4.81 5.79
CA SER A 51 -12.16 -3.67 6.05
C SER A 51 -13.09 -3.46 4.85
N VAL A 52 -14.32 -3.07 5.10
CA VAL A 52 -15.33 -2.82 4.07
C VAL A 52 -16.03 -1.49 4.31
N GLY A 53 -16.63 -0.92 3.28
CA GLY A 53 -17.43 0.28 3.34
C GLY A 53 -17.10 1.29 2.24
N LYS A 54 -18.03 2.22 2.04
CA LYS A 54 -17.93 3.29 1.05
C LYS A 54 -17.56 4.60 1.74
N VAL A 55 -16.54 5.26 1.23
CA VAL A 55 -16.09 6.55 1.75
C VAL A 55 -17.08 7.66 1.36
N GLY A 56 -17.47 8.45 2.33
CA GLY A 56 -18.51 9.47 2.17
C GLY A 56 -19.86 9.04 2.75
N THR A 57 -20.12 7.72 2.84
CA THR A 57 -21.33 7.17 3.46
C THR A 57 -21.00 6.40 4.74
N ASP A 58 -20.16 5.35 4.62
CA ASP A 58 -19.84 4.45 5.74
C ASP A 58 -18.62 4.91 6.51
N LEU A 59 -17.67 5.56 5.83
CA LEU A 59 -16.44 6.09 6.41
C LEU A 59 -16.26 7.56 6.06
N ASN A 60 -15.70 8.32 7.00
CA ASN A 60 -15.19 9.67 6.71
C ASN A 60 -13.77 9.63 6.14
N ALA A 61 -13.22 10.79 5.76
CA ALA A 61 -11.90 10.90 5.16
C ALA A 61 -10.78 10.42 6.10
N ASP A 62 -10.86 10.73 7.39
CA ASP A 62 -9.84 10.31 8.38
C ASP A 62 -9.85 8.80 8.58
N GLU A 63 -11.02 8.19 8.68
CA GLU A 63 -11.17 6.73 8.77
C GLU A 63 -10.64 6.05 7.51
N ALA A 64 -10.95 6.58 6.33
CA ALA A 64 -10.45 6.08 5.05
C ALA A 64 -8.93 6.21 4.93
N LYS A 65 -8.33 7.29 5.45
CA LYS A 65 -6.88 7.46 5.50
C LYS A 65 -6.21 6.36 6.34
N ALA A 66 -6.80 6.00 7.47
CA ALA A 66 -6.32 4.87 8.29
C ALA A 66 -6.42 3.54 7.52
N VAL A 67 -7.50 3.35 6.75
CA VAL A 67 -7.65 2.17 5.87
C VAL A 67 -6.58 2.16 4.78
N ALA A 68 -6.26 3.29 4.16
CA ALA A 68 -5.20 3.39 3.16
C ALA A 68 -3.83 3.01 3.75
N ARG A 69 -3.56 3.38 5.02
CA ARG A 69 -2.35 2.91 5.72
C ARG A 69 -2.36 1.38 5.87
N GLN A 70 -3.50 0.80 6.19
CA GLN A 70 -3.62 -0.67 6.30
C GLN A 70 -3.38 -1.35 4.94
N VAL A 71 -3.83 -0.78 3.83
CA VAL A 71 -3.46 -1.24 2.48
C VAL A 71 -1.95 -1.19 2.28
N GLY A 72 -1.31 -0.10 2.70
CA GLY A 72 0.15 0.02 2.67
C GLY A 72 0.84 -1.09 3.46
N LEU A 73 0.35 -1.42 4.65
CA LEU A 73 0.87 -2.55 5.45
C LEU A 73 0.68 -3.89 4.72
N THR A 74 -0.43 -4.07 4.03
CA THR A 74 -0.67 -5.27 3.21
C THR A 74 0.36 -5.38 2.08
N ILE A 75 0.67 -4.28 1.41
CA ILE A 75 1.71 -4.22 0.36
C ILE A 75 3.09 -4.55 0.97
N LEU A 76 3.44 -3.97 2.13
CA LEU A 76 4.70 -4.29 2.82
C LEU A 76 4.79 -5.77 3.16
N SER A 77 3.68 -6.38 3.59
CA SER A 77 3.62 -7.81 3.88
C SER A 77 3.91 -8.66 2.63
N THR A 78 3.30 -8.33 1.49
CA THR A 78 3.57 -8.99 0.21
C THR A 78 5.03 -8.82 -0.21
N LEU A 79 5.58 -7.61 -0.13
CA LEU A 79 6.99 -7.34 -0.47
C LEU A 79 7.94 -8.16 0.41
N ARG A 80 7.77 -8.12 1.73
CA ARG A 80 8.62 -8.88 2.66
C ARG A 80 8.51 -10.39 2.41
N SER A 81 7.31 -10.90 2.19
CA SER A 81 7.07 -12.33 1.95
C SER A 81 7.78 -12.83 0.68
N HIS A 82 7.78 -12.04 -0.39
CA HIS A 82 8.36 -12.45 -1.68
C HIS A 82 9.85 -12.11 -1.82
N LEU A 83 10.29 -11.00 -1.25
CA LEU A 83 11.68 -10.54 -1.36
C LEU A 83 12.56 -11.03 -0.19
N GLY A 84 11.95 -11.39 0.93
CA GLY A 84 12.62 -11.77 2.17
C GLY A 84 12.96 -10.59 3.08
N SER A 85 13.03 -9.36 2.55
CA SER A 85 13.29 -8.15 3.34
C SER A 85 12.82 -6.90 2.59
N LEU A 86 12.33 -5.90 3.32
CA LEU A 86 12.03 -4.56 2.79
C LEU A 86 13.31 -3.82 2.37
N ASP A 87 14.47 -4.22 2.89
CA ASP A 87 15.76 -3.63 2.53
C ASP A 87 16.14 -3.90 1.07
N LYS A 88 15.48 -4.85 0.40
CA LYS A 88 15.69 -5.14 -1.03
C LYS A 88 14.98 -4.16 -1.96
N VAL A 89 14.11 -3.32 -1.44
CA VAL A 89 13.47 -2.25 -2.19
C VAL A 89 14.38 -1.01 -2.15
N GLU A 90 14.75 -0.51 -3.32
CA GLU A 90 15.54 0.72 -3.46
C GLU A 90 14.65 1.95 -3.25
N LYS A 91 13.55 2.02 -3.99
CA LYS A 91 12.62 3.16 -3.89
C LYS A 91 11.22 2.84 -4.38
N VAL A 92 10.29 3.66 -3.95
CA VAL A 92 8.92 3.73 -4.49
C VAL A 92 8.96 4.48 -5.81
N ILE A 93 8.41 3.90 -6.87
CA ILE A 93 8.34 4.56 -8.18
C ILE A 93 6.97 5.19 -8.39
N LYS A 94 5.90 4.40 -8.26
CA LYS A 94 4.54 4.85 -8.53
C LYS A 94 3.53 4.19 -7.61
N VAL A 95 2.53 4.97 -7.21
CA VAL A 95 1.36 4.50 -6.48
C VAL A 95 0.11 4.90 -7.25
N LEU A 96 -0.78 3.96 -7.51
CA LEU A 96 -2.16 4.23 -7.92
C LEU A 96 -3.08 3.87 -6.77
N GLY A 97 -3.64 4.89 -6.13
CA GLY A 97 -4.61 4.75 -5.05
C GLY A 97 -6.03 4.94 -5.55
N MET A 98 -6.89 3.98 -5.24
CA MET A 98 -8.30 3.95 -5.64
C MET A 98 -9.17 3.97 -4.41
N VAL A 99 -10.09 4.92 -4.34
CA VAL A 99 -11.01 5.10 -3.21
C VAL A 99 -12.43 4.75 -3.64
N ASN A 100 -13.05 3.78 -2.98
CA ASN A 100 -14.46 3.47 -3.13
C ASN A 100 -15.27 4.60 -2.47
N ALA A 101 -15.69 5.57 -3.27
CA ALA A 101 -16.22 6.83 -2.76
C ALA A 101 -17.56 7.22 -3.40
N THR A 102 -18.35 7.99 -2.66
CA THR A 102 -19.55 8.65 -3.19
C THR A 102 -19.15 9.65 -4.28
N PRO A 103 -20.06 9.98 -5.23
CA PRO A 103 -19.72 10.86 -6.34
C PRO A 103 -19.30 12.28 -5.93
N ASP A 104 -19.72 12.74 -4.77
CA ASP A 104 -19.41 14.08 -4.23
C ASP A 104 -18.15 14.12 -3.34
N PHE A 105 -17.54 12.96 -3.05
CA PHE A 105 -16.29 12.89 -2.30
C PHE A 105 -15.13 13.42 -3.14
N GLY A 106 -14.29 14.27 -2.57
CA GLY A 106 -13.21 14.94 -3.30
C GLY A 106 -11.83 14.87 -2.62
N GLN A 107 -11.70 14.14 -1.50
CA GLN A 107 -10.46 14.11 -0.70
C GLN A 107 -9.62 12.84 -0.93
N HIS A 108 -9.60 12.32 -2.17
CA HIS A 108 -8.83 11.12 -2.53
C HIS A 108 -7.33 11.24 -2.20
N PRO A 109 -6.66 12.36 -2.52
CA PRO A 109 -5.23 12.52 -2.18
C PRO A 109 -4.97 12.44 -0.67
N PHE A 110 -5.83 13.04 0.14
CA PHE A 110 -5.73 12.97 1.60
C PHE A 110 -5.84 11.52 2.10
N VAL A 111 -6.79 10.76 1.57
CA VAL A 111 -6.99 9.36 1.93
C VAL A 111 -5.75 8.53 1.58
N ILE A 112 -5.24 8.65 0.35
CA ILE A 112 -4.10 7.86 -0.12
C ILE A 112 -2.79 8.27 0.58
N ASN A 113 -2.71 9.46 1.16
CA ASN A 113 -1.58 9.84 2.03
C ASN A 113 -1.35 8.85 3.17
N GLY A 114 -2.36 8.13 3.64
CA GLY A 114 -2.19 7.09 4.65
C GLY A 114 -1.16 6.03 4.23
N CYS A 115 -1.21 5.60 2.98
CA CYS A 115 -0.23 4.69 2.40
C CYS A 115 1.10 5.39 2.08
N SER A 116 1.06 6.54 1.41
CA SER A 116 2.26 7.25 0.97
C SER A 116 3.12 7.73 2.15
N GLU A 117 2.52 8.17 3.23
CA GLU A 117 3.22 8.54 4.46
C GLU A 117 3.89 7.33 5.12
N LEU A 118 3.24 6.17 5.12
CA LEU A 118 3.84 4.92 5.60
C LEU A 118 5.09 4.58 4.78
N PHE A 119 5.01 4.64 3.46
CA PHE A 119 6.15 4.37 2.59
C PHE A 119 7.29 5.36 2.80
N ALA A 120 6.99 6.65 2.97
CA ALA A 120 7.98 7.67 3.30
C ALA A 120 8.70 7.37 4.63
N ARG A 121 7.98 6.86 5.61
CA ARG A 121 8.58 6.46 6.90
C ARG A 121 9.49 5.24 6.78
N VAL A 122 9.15 4.30 5.91
CA VAL A 122 9.92 3.06 5.71
C VAL A 122 11.19 3.32 4.91
N TRP A 123 11.10 4.03 3.79
CA TRP A 123 12.25 4.25 2.89
C TRP A 123 12.84 5.66 2.93
N GLY A 124 12.25 6.58 3.68
CA GLY A 124 12.66 7.98 3.76
C GLY A 124 11.97 8.85 2.71
N ASP A 125 12.02 10.15 2.89
CA ASP A 125 11.30 11.10 2.02
C ASP A 125 11.82 11.11 0.57
N ASP A 126 13.10 10.83 0.38
CA ASP A 126 13.72 10.81 -0.95
C ASP A 126 13.38 9.53 -1.72
N LEU A 127 13.49 8.37 -1.09
CA LEU A 127 13.29 7.06 -1.73
C LEU A 127 11.88 6.50 -1.54
N GLY A 128 11.19 6.91 -0.49
CA GLY A 128 9.85 6.43 -0.14
C GLY A 128 8.71 7.19 -0.80
N VAL A 129 8.98 8.29 -1.49
CA VAL A 129 7.98 9.13 -2.14
C VAL A 129 8.17 9.09 -3.65
N GLY A 130 7.24 8.43 -4.35
CA GLY A 130 7.23 8.33 -5.82
C GLY A 130 6.17 9.22 -6.45
N VAL A 131 5.94 9.02 -7.74
CA VAL A 131 4.81 9.64 -8.45
C VAL A 131 3.50 8.93 -8.08
N ARG A 132 2.36 9.62 -8.24
CA ARG A 132 1.10 9.08 -7.73
C ARG A 132 -0.11 9.59 -8.49
N SER A 133 -1.14 8.73 -8.60
CA SER A 133 -2.53 9.14 -8.83
C SER A 133 -3.40 8.65 -7.67
N ALA A 134 -4.35 9.47 -7.25
CA ALA A 134 -5.35 9.15 -6.24
C ALA A 134 -6.72 9.50 -6.81
N VAL A 135 -7.56 8.48 -7.02
CA VAL A 135 -8.80 8.61 -7.78
C VAL A 135 -9.96 7.92 -7.07
N GLY A 136 -11.17 8.31 -7.43
CA GLY A 136 -12.40 7.69 -6.96
C GLY A 136 -12.86 6.58 -7.88
N MET A 137 -13.39 5.52 -7.28
CA MET A 137 -14.04 4.41 -7.97
C MET A 137 -15.50 4.30 -7.50
N GLY A 138 -16.40 3.99 -8.41
CA GLY A 138 -17.81 3.76 -8.10
C GLY A 138 -18.04 2.53 -7.24
N SER A 139 -17.15 1.55 -7.33
CA SER A 139 -17.11 0.35 -6.49
C SER A 139 -15.71 -0.25 -6.49
N LEU A 140 -15.40 -1.03 -5.47
CA LEU A 140 -14.19 -1.84 -5.39
C LEU A 140 -14.55 -3.28 -5.01
N PRO A 141 -13.72 -4.28 -5.37
CA PRO A 141 -13.98 -5.68 -5.06
C PRO A 141 -14.25 -5.89 -3.56
N GLY A 142 -15.26 -6.68 -3.23
CA GLY A 142 -15.60 -6.97 -1.84
C GLY A 142 -16.04 -5.76 -1.01
N ASN A 143 -16.40 -4.66 -1.67
CA ASN A 143 -16.75 -3.39 -1.03
C ASN A 143 -15.64 -2.83 -0.11
N ILE A 144 -14.37 -3.10 -0.43
CA ILE A 144 -13.26 -2.49 0.31
C ILE A 144 -13.24 -0.96 0.08
N PRO A 145 -12.86 -0.16 1.09
CA PRO A 145 -12.86 1.30 0.95
C PRO A 145 -11.72 1.83 0.08
N VAL A 146 -10.60 1.14 0.07
CA VAL A 146 -9.38 1.56 -0.63
C VAL A 146 -8.69 0.35 -1.23
N GLU A 147 -8.23 0.50 -2.48
CA GLU A 147 -7.35 -0.44 -3.15
C GLU A 147 -6.15 0.32 -3.71
N ILE A 148 -4.96 -0.25 -3.59
CA ILE A 148 -3.73 0.40 -4.06
C ILE A 148 -2.88 -0.63 -4.82
N GLU A 149 -2.39 -0.24 -6.00
CA GLU A 149 -1.32 -0.91 -6.71
C GLU A 149 -0.07 -0.02 -6.73
N ALA A 150 1.10 -0.62 -6.82
CA ALA A 150 2.34 0.15 -6.75
C ALA A 150 3.45 -0.47 -7.58
N MET A 151 4.42 0.37 -7.95
CA MET A 151 5.69 -0.03 -8.54
C MET A 151 6.84 0.42 -7.66
N PHE A 152 7.82 -0.45 -7.53
CA PHE A 152 9.05 -0.19 -6.79
C PHE A 152 10.26 -0.51 -7.66
N GLN A 153 11.40 0.02 -7.27
CA GLN A 153 12.68 -0.40 -7.83
C GLN A 153 13.35 -1.37 -6.87
N LEU A 154 13.84 -2.48 -7.43
CA LEU A 154 14.64 -3.45 -6.70
C LEU A 154 16.04 -2.88 -6.47
N LYS A 155 16.57 -3.08 -5.28
CA LYS A 155 17.95 -2.70 -4.98
C LYS A 155 18.91 -3.62 -5.72
N ASN A 156 19.76 -3.04 -6.53
CA ASN A 156 20.81 -3.80 -7.20
C ASN A 156 21.83 -4.25 -6.15
N ASN A 157 22.02 -5.57 -6.05
CA ASN A 157 23.17 -6.10 -5.35
C ASN A 157 24.41 -5.81 -6.20
N ALA A 158 25.09 -4.76 -5.87
CA ALA A 158 26.39 -4.49 -6.47
C ALA A 158 27.42 -5.50 -5.94
#